data_2efd36a4f4c9f80e607952f68f18381e
#
_entry.id   2efd36a4f4c9f80e607952f68f18381e
#
_cell.length_a   1.000
_cell.length_b   1.000
_cell.length_c   1.000
_cell.angle_alpha   90.00
_cell.angle_beta   90.00
_cell.angle_gamma   90.00
#
_symmetry.space_group_name_H-M   'P 1'
#
loop_
_entity.id
_entity.type
_entity.pdbx_description
1 polymer ?
#
loop_
_entity_poly.entity_id
_entity_poly.type
_entity_poly.pdbx_seq_one_letter_code
_entity_poly.pdbx_strand_id
1 'polypeptide(L)'
;MCFPSPRHGRYKNLARETPRQCNSPPTPSSPSTSFLLPWTSTNLNYASPCKERRLVAKNYPPASNALNQAAIVTDRKSRPGSVLQHQELPDPDSPRRALTDQRIARLFHNYTADVSQWYDLSDSTGAFGILVPGIALDEPLLFSAIIALSAMHICKTSANNFRKVAEFYHHRCVQRLIELDQGDELITQGVALAATCLLRSYEILDGDIDPNMHLRGAYSMAPLHDVLSGNLQPGLTGAGFWNYLREDITFSLFEKCPLKMDLTTTPLLINHHSAQDYLNSITLILGKVINTTFGRNITGSEWFATVEMLSRWRAACPERTQHFSREKAQPGTINLFPAVWFLQPCHAATTHYYLVALTILCFYANPQNLEDLGKLDLAGIEVESKDQLLEAFAVEICGIAFTTKVPSVLVNAFGPIAYCARFINAEPVRQELARQLLACKSSIGWPVERLINDLKSFWGAEETN
;
A
#
# COMPACT_ATOMS: atom_id res chain seq x y z
N MET A 1 34.42 -18.99 -41.78
CA MET A 1 33.44 -19.57 -42.70
C MET A 1 32.28 -18.59 -42.83
N CYS A 2 31.90 -18.23 -44.06
CA CYS A 2 31.14 -17.03 -44.44
C CYS A 2 29.66 -17.07 -44.09
N PHE A 3 29.15 -15.89 -43.67
CA PHE A 3 27.71 -15.59 -43.61
C PHE A 3 27.22 -15.13 -44.99
N PRO A 4 26.00 -15.44 -45.42
CA PRO A 4 25.36 -14.77 -46.56
C PRO A 4 24.36 -13.68 -46.09
N SER A 5 24.38 -12.57 -46.81
CA SER A 5 23.55 -11.38 -46.72
C SER A 5 22.16 -11.58 -47.34
N PRO A 6 21.09 -10.89 -46.86
CA PRO A 6 19.75 -10.99 -47.43
C PRO A 6 19.50 -10.00 -48.57
N ARG A 7 18.77 -10.44 -49.59
CA ARG A 7 18.38 -9.71 -50.80
C ARG A 7 17.19 -8.78 -50.58
N HIS A 8 17.26 -7.60 -51.19
CA HIS A 8 16.17 -6.63 -51.37
C HIS A 8 15.00 -7.19 -52.20
N GLY A 9 13.78 -6.98 -51.70
CA GLY A 9 12.52 -7.12 -52.46
C GLY A 9 11.78 -5.78 -52.53
N ARG A 10 11.54 -5.30 -53.76
CA ARG A 10 10.85 -4.06 -54.11
C ARG A 10 9.34 -4.21 -53.91
N TYR A 11 8.68 -3.23 -53.34
CA TYR A 11 7.22 -3.07 -53.40
C TYR A 11 6.86 -1.90 -54.34
N LYS A 12 5.91 -2.23 -55.26
CA LYS A 12 5.30 -1.31 -56.22
C LYS A 12 4.13 -0.56 -55.57
N ASN A 13 4.02 0.71 -55.97
CA ASN A 13 2.91 1.65 -55.69
C ASN A 13 1.56 1.12 -56.18
N LEU A 14 0.51 1.39 -55.42
CA LEU A 14 -0.86 1.52 -55.94
C LEU A 14 -1.59 2.69 -55.23
N ALA A 15 -2.39 3.33 -56.02
CA ALA A 15 -2.88 4.67 -56.03
C ALA A 15 -3.92 5.07 -54.97
N ARG A 16 -3.93 6.40 -54.79
CA ARG A 16 -4.91 7.30 -54.19
C ARG A 16 -6.38 6.99 -54.49
N GLU A 17 -7.23 7.08 -53.47
CA GLU A 17 -8.62 7.51 -53.59
C GLU A 17 -8.95 8.50 -52.50
N THR A 18 -9.68 9.58 -52.89
CA THR A 18 -10.06 10.77 -52.13
C THR A 18 -11.31 10.57 -51.27
N PRO A 19 -11.53 11.32 -50.19
CA PRO A 19 -12.62 11.07 -49.25
C PRO A 19 -13.92 11.79 -49.67
N ARG A 20 -15.05 11.11 -49.44
CA ARG A 20 -16.40 11.69 -49.49
C ARG A 20 -16.73 12.33 -48.14
N GLN A 21 -17.20 13.57 -48.20
CA GLN A 21 -17.82 14.31 -47.12
C GLN A 21 -19.10 13.61 -46.62
N CYS A 22 -19.28 13.49 -45.31
CA CYS A 22 -20.55 13.28 -44.67
C CYS A 22 -20.73 14.22 -43.49
N ASN A 23 -21.88 14.83 -43.47
CA ASN A 23 -22.38 15.90 -42.65
C ASN A 23 -22.39 15.63 -41.13
N SER A 24 -22.08 16.66 -40.36
CA SER A 24 -22.21 16.75 -38.90
C SER A 24 -23.64 17.07 -38.49
N PRO A 25 -24.19 16.46 -37.43
CA PRO A 25 -25.32 17.00 -36.72
C PRO A 25 -24.91 17.91 -35.55
N PRO A 26 -25.82 18.76 -35.03
CA PRO A 26 -25.45 19.92 -34.23
C PRO A 26 -25.15 19.63 -32.76
N THR A 27 -24.30 20.44 -32.19
CA THR A 27 -23.95 20.52 -30.77
C THR A 27 -25.11 21.00 -29.90
N PRO A 28 -25.34 20.40 -28.71
CA PRO A 28 -26.12 21.06 -27.68
C PRO A 28 -25.20 21.88 -26.75
N SER A 29 -25.64 23.08 -26.50
CA SER A 29 -25.14 24.10 -25.63
C SER A 29 -24.96 23.64 -24.17
N SER A 30 -23.82 24.03 -23.57
CA SER A 30 -23.54 23.97 -22.13
C SER A 30 -24.50 24.78 -21.27
N PRO A 31 -24.77 24.39 -20.05
CA PRO A 31 -24.84 25.34 -18.96
C PRO A 31 -23.69 25.20 -17.99
N SER A 32 -22.91 26.26 -17.88
CA SER A 32 -22.03 26.60 -16.79
C SER A 32 -22.82 26.68 -15.48
N THR A 33 -22.44 25.86 -14.50
CA THR A 33 -22.66 26.19 -13.09
C THR A 33 -21.50 25.67 -12.25
N SER A 34 -20.66 26.62 -11.88
CA SER A 34 -19.67 26.53 -10.83
C SER A 34 -20.35 26.23 -9.50
N PHE A 35 -19.96 25.15 -8.81
CA PHE A 35 -20.16 24.98 -7.39
C PHE A 35 -18.81 24.77 -6.71
N LEU A 36 -18.29 25.87 -6.19
CA LEU A 36 -17.25 25.91 -5.16
C LEU A 36 -17.91 25.48 -3.85
N LEU A 37 -17.41 24.41 -3.24
CA LEU A 37 -17.70 24.10 -1.84
C LEU A 37 -16.41 24.23 -1.02
N PRO A 38 -16.48 25.03 0.08
CA PRO A 38 -15.34 25.17 0.99
C PRO A 38 -15.16 23.91 1.83
N TRP A 39 -13.93 23.71 2.32
CA TRP A 39 -13.53 22.65 3.27
C TRP A 39 -14.23 22.79 4.64
N THR A 40 -15.53 22.72 4.67
CA THR A 40 -16.32 22.57 5.89
C THR A 40 -17.01 21.23 5.86
N SER A 41 -16.80 20.47 6.93
CA SER A 41 -17.40 19.18 7.22
C SER A 41 -18.84 19.06 6.69
N THR A 42 -19.02 18.40 5.56
CA THR A 42 -20.34 17.96 5.11
C THR A 42 -20.46 16.46 5.32
N ASN A 43 -21.37 16.11 6.24
CA ASN A 43 -21.86 14.77 6.48
C ASN A 43 -22.38 14.13 5.17
N LEU A 44 -21.58 13.25 4.58
CA LEU A 44 -22.11 12.25 3.67
C LEU A 44 -22.47 11.03 4.51
N ASN A 45 -23.75 10.89 4.81
CA ASN A 45 -24.33 9.70 5.40
C ASN A 45 -24.21 8.52 4.40
N TYR A 46 -23.08 7.83 4.47
CA TYR A 46 -23.03 6.45 4.03
C TYR A 46 -23.32 5.57 5.24
N ALA A 47 -24.51 4.98 5.28
CA ALA A 47 -24.87 3.95 6.22
C ALA A 47 -23.93 2.75 5.99
N SER A 48 -22.86 2.68 6.74
CA SER A 48 -21.96 1.52 6.82
C SER A 48 -22.23 0.81 8.15
N PRO A 49 -22.47 -0.51 8.17
CA PRO A 49 -22.59 -1.27 9.41
C PRO A 49 -21.23 -1.57 10.05
N CYS A 50 -20.18 -0.86 9.71
CA CYS A 50 -18.94 -0.88 10.47
C CYS A 50 -19.18 -0.23 11.82
N LYS A 51 -19.25 -1.02 12.88
CA LYS A 51 -19.31 -0.54 14.26
C LYS A 51 -18.13 0.40 14.48
N GLU A 52 -18.39 1.70 14.47
CA GLU A 52 -17.44 2.67 15.00
C GLU A 52 -17.09 2.26 16.43
N ARG A 53 -15.92 1.66 16.63
CA ARG A 53 -15.28 1.69 17.94
C ARG A 53 -14.93 3.15 18.17
N ARG A 54 -15.80 3.86 18.91
CA ARG A 54 -15.48 5.17 19.47
C ARG A 54 -14.22 5.02 20.31
N LEU A 55 -13.08 5.30 19.70
CA LEU A 55 -11.91 5.73 20.45
C LEU A 55 -12.33 7.06 21.08
N VAL A 56 -12.39 7.05 22.42
CA VAL A 56 -12.68 8.24 23.20
C VAL A 56 -11.69 9.31 22.75
N ALA A 57 -12.19 10.30 22.02
CA ALA A 57 -11.44 11.48 21.66
C ALA A 57 -11.01 12.15 22.98
N LYS A 58 -9.74 12.01 23.33
CA LYS A 58 -9.14 12.89 24.33
C LYS A 58 -9.21 14.28 23.74
N ASN A 59 -10.02 15.14 24.37
CA ASN A 59 -10.14 16.55 24.06
C ASN A 59 -8.75 17.18 24.09
N TYR A 60 -8.15 17.43 22.95
CA TYR A 60 -7.00 18.32 22.84
C TYR A 60 -7.53 19.74 22.74
N PRO A 61 -7.04 20.68 23.59
CA PRO A 61 -7.36 22.09 23.43
C PRO A 61 -6.78 22.61 22.10
N PRO A 62 -7.41 23.64 21.49
CA PRO A 62 -6.93 24.21 20.24
C PRO A 62 -5.49 24.74 20.40
N ALA A 63 -4.66 24.52 19.39
CA ALA A 63 -3.21 24.74 19.40
C ALA A 63 -2.73 26.17 19.72
N SER A 64 -3.62 27.14 19.84
CA SER A 64 -3.26 28.53 20.18
C SER A 64 -2.86 28.76 21.65
N ASN A 65 -3.14 27.83 22.55
CA ASN A 65 -2.84 28.02 23.99
C ASN A 65 -1.62 27.26 24.52
N ALA A 66 -0.99 26.40 23.72
CA ALA A 66 0.18 25.62 24.14
C ALA A 66 1.51 26.41 24.05
N LEU A 67 1.55 27.51 23.29
CA LEU A 67 2.76 28.31 23.10
C LEU A 67 2.98 29.37 24.22
N ASN A 68 1.97 29.68 25.04
CA ASN A 68 2.08 30.72 26.06
C ASN A 68 2.28 30.24 27.52
N GLN A 69 2.32 28.92 27.78
CA GLN A 69 2.51 28.40 29.14
C GLN A 69 3.94 27.89 29.44
N ALA A 70 4.87 27.98 28.50
CA ALA A 70 6.26 27.58 28.70
C ALA A 70 7.18 28.73 29.22
N ALA A 71 6.62 29.93 29.53
CA ALA A 71 7.42 31.12 29.84
C ALA A 71 7.46 31.53 31.32
N ILE A 72 6.89 30.79 32.26
CA ILE A 72 6.99 31.16 33.67
C ILE A 72 7.32 29.93 34.53
N VAL A 73 8.59 29.62 34.68
CA VAL A 73 9.23 29.20 35.95
C VAL A 73 10.74 29.44 35.81
N THR A 74 11.18 30.61 36.14
CA THR A 74 12.57 30.89 36.49
C THR A 74 12.65 31.01 38.01
N ASP A 75 13.32 30.14 38.64
CA ASP A 75 14.39 30.41 39.62
C ASP A 75 14.81 29.14 40.36
N ARG A 76 15.95 28.56 40.02
CA ARG A 76 16.83 27.83 40.97
C ARG A 76 18.26 27.80 40.47
N LYS A 77 19.08 28.45 41.26
CA LYS A 77 20.53 28.57 41.28
C LYS A 77 21.37 27.51 40.52
N SER A 78 22.15 28.04 39.64
CA SER A 78 23.37 27.65 38.97
C SER A 78 24.24 26.55 39.60
N ARG A 79 24.55 25.51 38.78
CA ARG A 79 25.86 24.86 38.73
C ARG A 79 26.33 24.96 37.28
N PRO A 80 27.60 25.29 36.98
CA PRO A 80 28.12 25.35 35.64
C PRO A 80 28.50 23.92 35.19
N GLY A 81 27.71 23.36 34.28
CA GLY A 81 27.92 22.05 33.70
C GLY A 81 27.13 21.91 32.43
N SER A 82 27.84 21.91 31.30
CA SER A 82 27.39 21.61 29.94
C SER A 82 26.16 22.39 29.43
N VAL A 83 26.42 23.44 28.71
CA VAL A 83 25.51 24.07 27.75
C VAL A 83 25.17 23.05 26.68
N LEU A 84 24.11 22.27 26.86
CA LEU A 84 23.41 21.62 25.75
C LEU A 84 22.85 22.76 24.91
N GLN A 85 23.61 23.18 23.89
CA GLN A 85 23.11 24.04 22.84
C GLN A 85 21.82 23.40 22.30
N HIS A 86 20.68 24.07 22.46
CA HIS A 86 19.48 23.79 21.68
C HIS A 86 19.83 24.05 20.23
N GLN A 87 20.37 23.04 19.56
CA GLN A 87 20.71 23.12 18.15
C GLN A 87 19.36 23.18 17.41
N GLU A 88 19.07 24.36 16.88
CA GLU A 88 17.89 24.57 16.02
C GLU A 88 17.89 23.54 14.89
N LEU A 89 16.71 22.99 14.56
CA LEU A 89 16.59 22.07 13.44
C LEU A 89 16.71 22.84 12.13
N PRO A 90 17.39 22.29 11.12
CA PRO A 90 17.50 22.93 9.81
C PRO A 90 16.15 23.21 9.19
N ASP A 91 16.07 24.37 8.50
CA ASP A 91 14.86 24.83 7.85
C ASP A 91 14.45 23.88 6.69
N PRO A 92 13.25 23.27 6.75
CA PRO A 92 12.75 22.40 5.70
C PRO A 92 12.52 23.11 4.36
N ASP A 93 12.34 24.42 4.37
CA ASP A 93 12.05 25.24 3.18
C ASP A 93 13.29 25.45 2.29
N SER A 94 14.45 25.00 2.77
CA SER A 94 15.72 25.02 2.03
C SER A 94 16.39 23.63 2.05
N PRO A 95 15.86 22.63 1.30
CA PRO A 95 16.32 21.24 1.37
C PRO A 95 17.83 21.07 1.20
N ARG A 96 18.42 21.71 0.17
CA ARG A 96 19.86 21.62 -0.09
C ARG A 96 20.70 22.21 1.06
N ARG A 97 20.22 23.27 1.70
CA ARG A 97 20.87 23.85 2.88
C ARG A 97 20.69 22.94 4.11
N ALA A 98 19.50 22.38 4.30
CA ALA A 98 19.25 21.44 5.38
C ALA A 98 20.15 20.20 5.30
N LEU A 99 20.47 19.72 4.09
CA LEU A 99 21.38 18.61 3.86
C LEU A 99 22.85 18.90 4.22
N THR A 100 23.25 20.14 4.50
CA THR A 100 24.58 20.45 5.06
C THR A 100 24.70 19.99 6.53
N ASP A 101 23.59 19.78 7.23
CA ASP A 101 23.57 19.11 8.53
C ASP A 101 23.73 17.59 8.32
N GLN A 102 24.81 17.02 8.88
CA GLN A 102 25.12 15.61 8.72
C GLN A 102 24.01 14.67 9.26
N ARG A 103 23.25 15.11 10.27
CA ARG A 103 22.15 14.32 10.81
C ARG A 103 21.03 14.19 9.76
N ILE A 104 20.66 15.30 9.13
CA ILE A 104 19.63 15.34 8.08
C ILE A 104 20.11 14.58 6.83
N ALA A 105 21.38 14.75 6.45
CA ALA A 105 21.96 14.00 5.33
C ALA A 105 21.93 12.49 5.55
N ARG A 106 22.20 12.01 6.78
CA ARG A 106 22.10 10.59 7.12
C ARG A 106 20.65 10.07 7.06
N LEU A 107 19.66 10.87 7.48
CA LEU A 107 18.26 10.52 7.38
C LEU A 107 17.82 10.43 5.92
N PHE A 108 18.24 11.39 5.09
CA PHE A 108 17.97 11.36 3.65
C PHE A 108 18.61 10.14 2.98
N HIS A 109 19.84 9.80 3.35
CA HIS A 109 20.52 8.59 2.88
C HIS A 109 19.81 7.31 3.34
N ASN A 110 19.32 7.24 4.58
CA ASN A 110 18.54 6.09 5.05
C ASN A 110 17.28 5.88 4.21
N TYR A 111 16.60 6.95 3.81
CA TYR A 111 15.47 6.84 2.89
C TYR A 111 15.90 6.19 1.56
N THR A 112 16.95 6.71 0.92
CA THR A 112 17.38 6.21 -0.39
C THR A 112 17.92 4.79 -0.35
N ALA A 113 18.57 4.38 0.74
CA ALA A 113 19.18 3.07 0.88
C ALA A 113 18.17 1.98 1.30
N ASP A 114 17.27 2.30 2.24
CA ASP A 114 16.46 1.29 2.92
C ASP A 114 14.95 1.49 2.69
N VAL A 115 14.42 2.71 2.89
CA VAL A 115 12.98 2.94 3.01
C VAL A 115 12.29 3.06 1.66
N SER A 116 12.92 3.68 0.66
CA SER A 116 12.34 3.91 -0.66
C SER A 116 11.88 2.63 -1.36
N GLN A 117 12.57 1.52 -1.11
CA GLN A 117 12.26 0.20 -1.68
C GLN A 117 10.87 -0.32 -1.26
N TRP A 118 10.29 0.17 -0.17
CA TRP A 118 8.95 -0.22 0.26
C TRP A 118 7.87 0.15 -0.77
N TYR A 119 8.11 1.21 -1.55
CA TYR A 119 7.15 1.81 -2.46
C TYR A 119 7.31 1.36 -3.91
N ASP A 120 8.49 0.90 -4.32
CA ASP A 120 8.79 0.55 -5.72
C ASP A 120 8.42 -0.89 -6.12
N LEU A 121 7.74 -1.62 -5.22
CA LEU A 121 7.37 -3.02 -5.47
C LEU A 121 6.55 -3.23 -6.74
N SER A 122 5.68 -2.27 -7.08
CA SER A 122 4.76 -2.32 -8.23
C SER A 122 5.09 -1.30 -9.32
N ASP A 123 6.25 -0.64 -9.22
CA ASP A 123 6.73 0.31 -10.21
C ASP A 123 8.07 -0.11 -10.78
N SER A 124 8.10 -0.42 -12.09
CA SER A 124 9.33 -0.83 -12.78
C SER A 124 10.31 0.31 -13.02
N THR A 125 9.88 1.57 -12.85
CA THR A 125 10.72 2.77 -13.05
C THR A 125 11.44 3.19 -11.77
N GLY A 126 11.04 2.68 -10.61
CA GLY A 126 11.63 3.02 -9.32
C GLY A 126 11.35 4.47 -8.93
N ALA A 127 10.12 4.94 -9.11
CA ALA A 127 9.78 6.35 -8.90
C ALA A 127 10.09 6.82 -7.47
N PHE A 128 9.84 6.00 -6.45
CA PHE A 128 10.14 6.38 -5.06
C PHE A 128 11.62 6.29 -4.71
N GLY A 129 12.38 5.41 -5.36
CA GLY A 129 13.83 5.31 -5.16
C GLY A 129 14.65 6.32 -5.98
N ILE A 130 14.12 6.79 -7.11
CA ILE A 130 14.86 7.61 -8.07
C ILE A 130 14.26 9.01 -8.18
N LEU A 131 12.96 9.14 -8.53
CA LEU A 131 12.35 10.45 -8.81
C LEU A 131 12.10 11.22 -7.52
N VAL A 132 11.50 10.58 -6.50
CA VAL A 132 11.18 11.24 -5.22
C VAL A 132 12.40 11.86 -4.55
N PRO A 133 13.56 11.18 -4.38
CA PRO A 133 14.75 11.83 -3.83
C PRO A 133 15.26 12.98 -4.69
N GLY A 134 15.23 12.83 -6.02
CA GLY A 134 15.66 13.87 -6.94
C GLY A 134 14.83 15.14 -6.82
N ILE A 135 13.49 15.02 -6.81
CA ILE A 135 12.57 16.15 -6.65
C ILE A 135 12.71 16.76 -5.25
N ALA A 136 12.87 15.95 -4.21
CA ALA A 136 12.99 16.41 -2.83
C ALA A 136 14.19 17.31 -2.55
N LEU A 137 15.22 17.32 -3.40
CA LEU A 137 16.35 18.24 -3.27
C LEU A 137 15.94 19.70 -3.43
N ASP A 138 14.85 19.96 -4.15
CA ASP A 138 14.36 21.30 -4.45
C ASP A 138 12.88 21.50 -4.03
N GLU A 139 12.17 20.41 -3.64
CA GLU A 139 10.78 20.46 -3.24
C GLU A 139 10.62 20.17 -1.73
N PRO A 140 10.33 21.20 -0.93
CA PRO A 140 10.24 21.11 0.52
C PRO A 140 9.17 20.13 1.04
N LEU A 141 8.08 19.92 0.30
CA LEU A 141 7.01 19.00 0.70
C LEU A 141 7.53 17.56 0.74
N LEU A 142 8.14 17.08 -0.35
CA LEU A 142 8.72 15.72 -0.40
C LEU A 142 9.92 15.59 0.53
N PHE A 143 10.76 16.62 0.61
CA PHE A 143 11.90 16.62 1.52
C PHE A 143 11.45 16.39 2.97
N SER A 144 10.42 17.13 3.41
CA SER A 144 9.88 17.01 4.75
C SER A 144 9.30 15.62 5.01
N ALA A 145 8.57 15.04 4.04
CA ALA A 145 8.03 13.69 4.15
C ALA A 145 9.14 12.63 4.27
N ILE A 146 10.20 12.72 3.46
CA ILE A 146 11.37 11.84 3.50
C ILE A 146 12.04 11.88 4.87
N ILE A 147 12.36 13.08 5.37
CA ILE A 147 13.08 13.23 6.64
C ILE A 147 12.21 12.75 7.81
N ALA A 148 10.91 13.08 7.81
CA ALA A 148 9.99 12.60 8.85
C ALA A 148 9.96 11.08 8.92
N LEU A 149 9.72 10.43 7.79
CA LEU A 149 9.64 8.96 7.71
C LEU A 149 10.95 8.28 8.10
N SER A 150 12.07 8.75 7.56
CA SER A 150 13.39 8.19 7.87
C SER A 150 13.77 8.35 9.33
N ALA A 151 13.46 9.50 9.93
CA ALA A 151 13.73 9.74 11.35
C ALA A 151 12.88 8.81 12.22
N MET A 152 11.61 8.59 11.87
CA MET A 152 10.73 7.66 12.59
C MET A 152 11.21 6.21 12.41
N HIS A 153 11.57 5.80 11.19
CA HIS A 153 12.12 4.47 10.92
C HIS A 153 13.36 4.17 11.78
N ILE A 154 14.31 5.10 11.85
CA ILE A 154 15.51 4.95 12.68
C ILE A 154 15.15 4.89 14.18
N CYS A 155 14.16 5.66 14.65
CA CYS A 155 13.67 5.56 16.03
C CYS A 155 13.11 4.18 16.37
N LYS A 156 12.55 3.46 15.40
CA LYS A 156 11.94 2.13 15.62
C LYS A 156 12.92 0.97 15.41
N THR A 157 13.97 1.18 14.61
CA THR A 157 14.93 0.11 14.26
C THR A 157 16.29 0.24 14.97
N SER A 158 16.56 1.36 15.63
CA SER A 158 17.82 1.59 16.32
C SER A 158 17.63 2.27 17.68
N ALA A 159 18.69 2.36 18.47
CA ALA A 159 18.71 3.08 19.74
C ALA A 159 18.77 4.63 19.58
N ASN A 160 18.88 5.13 18.36
CA ASN A 160 18.99 6.57 18.10
C ASN A 160 17.61 7.25 18.22
N ASN A 161 17.57 8.34 18.97
CA ASN A 161 16.34 9.09 19.18
C ASN A 161 16.26 10.31 18.26
N PHE A 162 15.62 10.15 17.11
CA PHE A 162 15.28 11.25 16.19
C PHE A 162 13.83 11.70 16.28
N ARG A 163 13.11 11.36 17.37
CA ARG A 163 11.67 11.64 17.52
C ARG A 163 11.32 13.10 17.26
N LYS A 164 12.07 14.04 17.86
CA LYS A 164 11.84 15.48 17.66
C LYS A 164 12.04 15.93 16.19
N VAL A 165 13.00 15.36 15.51
CA VAL A 165 13.23 15.60 14.07
C VAL A 165 12.06 15.07 13.26
N ALA A 166 11.62 13.85 13.53
CA ALA A 166 10.50 13.19 12.87
C ALA A 166 9.22 14.04 13.01
N GLU A 167 8.86 14.44 14.22
CA GLU A 167 7.67 15.25 14.52
C GLU A 167 7.74 16.64 13.86
N PHE A 168 8.89 17.29 13.89
CA PHE A 168 9.09 18.62 13.27
C PHE A 168 8.86 18.59 11.77
N TYR A 169 9.53 17.65 11.05
CA TYR A 169 9.40 17.54 9.59
C TYR A 169 8.03 17.00 9.19
N HIS A 170 7.43 16.10 9.95
CA HIS A 170 6.05 15.66 9.77
C HIS A 170 5.07 16.84 9.83
N HIS A 171 5.16 17.68 10.89
CA HIS A 171 4.30 18.84 11.04
C HIS A 171 4.43 19.82 9.87
N ARG A 172 5.67 20.08 9.41
CA ARG A 172 5.91 20.98 8.27
C ARG A 172 5.35 20.40 6.96
N CYS A 173 5.46 19.09 6.75
CA CYS A 173 4.87 18.43 5.60
C CYS A 173 3.32 18.54 5.61
N VAL A 174 2.68 18.26 6.75
CA VAL A 174 1.22 18.37 6.90
C VAL A 174 0.75 19.80 6.68
N GLN A 175 1.44 20.81 7.22
CA GLN A 175 1.10 22.22 6.98
C GLN A 175 1.08 22.54 5.49
N ARG A 176 2.12 22.14 4.73
CA ARG A 176 2.20 22.36 3.30
C ARG A 176 1.10 21.64 2.53
N LEU A 177 0.76 20.41 2.90
CA LEU A 177 -0.35 19.68 2.27
C LEU A 177 -1.70 20.38 2.46
N ILE A 178 -1.92 21.02 3.63
CA ILE A 178 -3.17 21.75 3.92
C ILE A 178 -3.25 23.05 3.11
N GLU A 179 -2.12 23.65 2.76
CA GLU A 179 -2.04 24.90 1.99
C GLU A 179 -2.25 24.69 0.48
N LEU A 180 -2.24 23.44 -0.03
CA LEU A 180 -2.42 23.15 -1.46
C LEU A 180 -3.87 23.36 -1.90
N ASP A 181 -4.06 24.06 -3.01
CA ASP A 181 -5.33 24.19 -3.71
C ASP A 181 -5.53 23.01 -4.69
N GLN A 182 -6.78 22.71 -5.06
CA GLN A 182 -7.09 21.58 -5.98
C GLN A 182 -6.43 21.68 -7.37
N GLY A 183 -6.06 22.87 -7.80
CA GLY A 183 -5.37 23.13 -9.08
C GLY A 183 -3.84 23.18 -8.98
N ASP A 184 -3.29 22.91 -7.80
CA ASP A 184 -1.86 22.99 -7.57
C ASP A 184 -1.09 21.97 -8.44
N GLU A 185 0.04 22.43 -8.98
CA GLU A 185 0.90 21.60 -9.82
C GLU A 185 1.48 20.41 -9.05
N LEU A 186 1.73 20.55 -7.74
CA LEU A 186 2.19 19.47 -6.89
C LEU A 186 1.17 18.32 -6.77
N ILE A 187 -0.14 18.61 -6.89
CA ILE A 187 -1.17 17.58 -6.95
C ILE A 187 -1.17 16.90 -8.30
N THR A 188 -1.18 17.67 -9.39
CA THR A 188 -1.28 17.12 -10.75
C THR A 188 -0.04 16.33 -11.18
N GLN A 189 1.13 16.67 -10.66
CA GLN A 189 2.39 15.94 -10.89
C GLN A 189 2.57 14.73 -9.95
N GLY A 190 1.66 14.49 -9.02
CA GLY A 190 1.72 13.37 -8.08
C GLY A 190 2.64 13.58 -6.88
N VAL A 191 3.22 14.76 -6.71
CA VAL A 191 4.13 15.11 -5.59
C VAL A 191 3.39 15.02 -4.25
N ALA A 192 2.20 15.65 -4.17
CA ALA A 192 1.37 15.63 -2.97
C ALA A 192 0.91 14.20 -2.61
N LEU A 193 0.54 13.40 -3.61
CA LEU A 193 0.15 12.00 -3.41
C LEU A 193 1.34 11.18 -2.89
N ALA A 194 2.53 11.35 -3.47
CA ALA A 194 3.74 10.67 -3.00
C ALA A 194 4.11 11.06 -1.56
N ALA A 195 4.08 12.36 -1.22
CA ALA A 195 4.30 12.83 0.14
C ALA A 195 3.31 12.21 1.12
N THR A 196 2.03 12.11 0.74
CA THR A 196 0.97 11.51 1.55
C THR A 196 1.21 10.01 1.77
N CYS A 197 1.69 9.26 0.76
CA CYS A 197 2.10 7.85 0.92
C CYS A 197 3.23 7.71 1.95
N LEU A 198 4.23 8.61 1.92
CA LEU A 198 5.32 8.59 2.90
C LEU A 198 4.83 8.91 4.31
N LEU A 199 3.96 9.91 4.46
CA LEU A 199 3.37 10.27 5.77
C LEU A 199 2.49 9.15 6.32
N ARG A 200 1.80 8.41 5.46
CA ARG A 200 1.04 7.24 5.88
C ARG A 200 1.92 6.20 6.60
N SER A 201 3.08 5.88 6.02
CA SER A 201 4.03 4.97 6.66
C SER A 201 4.62 5.56 7.93
N TYR A 202 4.88 6.87 7.97
CA TYR A 202 5.26 7.56 9.20
C TYR A 202 4.24 7.33 10.33
N GLU A 203 2.97 7.53 10.05
CA GLU A 203 1.89 7.37 11.04
C GLU A 203 1.75 5.93 11.53
N ILE A 204 1.87 4.96 10.63
CA ILE A 204 1.88 3.54 10.99
C ILE A 204 3.05 3.25 11.94
N LEU A 205 4.26 3.74 11.63
CA LEU A 205 5.43 3.55 12.46
C LEU A 205 5.29 4.28 13.80
N ASP A 206 4.69 5.46 13.83
CA ASP A 206 4.47 6.21 15.05
C ASP A 206 3.54 5.46 16.01
N GLY A 207 2.44 4.92 15.51
CA GLY A 207 1.47 4.12 16.26
C GLY A 207 0.50 4.95 17.11
N ASP A 208 0.73 6.26 17.26
CA ASP A 208 -0.08 7.16 18.10
C ASP A 208 -1.10 7.96 17.26
N ILE A 209 -0.99 7.99 15.95
CA ILE A 209 -1.83 8.75 15.02
C ILE A 209 -2.85 7.82 14.36
N ASP A 210 -4.08 8.32 14.09
CA ASP A 210 -5.07 7.58 13.29
C ASP A 210 -4.59 7.44 11.85
N PRO A 211 -4.19 6.25 11.42
CA PRO A 211 -3.65 6.03 10.09
C PRO A 211 -4.67 6.26 8.96
N ASN A 212 -5.93 6.54 9.28
CA ASN A 212 -6.98 6.84 8.32
C ASN A 212 -6.96 8.28 7.79
N MET A 213 -6.33 9.22 8.50
CA MET A 213 -6.37 10.63 8.10
C MET A 213 -5.71 10.84 6.75
N HIS A 214 -4.47 10.37 6.57
CA HIS A 214 -3.75 10.50 5.30
C HIS A 214 -4.30 9.60 4.19
N LEU A 215 -4.87 8.44 4.54
CA LEU A 215 -5.54 7.60 3.56
C LEU A 215 -6.78 8.30 2.94
N ARG A 216 -7.51 9.11 3.71
CA ARG A 216 -8.60 9.96 3.18
C ARG A 216 -8.08 11.08 2.30
N GLY A 217 -7.00 11.74 2.71
CA GLY A 217 -6.34 12.77 1.90
C GLY A 217 -5.82 12.22 0.57
N ALA A 218 -5.14 11.08 0.58
CA ALA A 218 -4.64 10.41 -0.62
C ALA A 218 -5.76 10.06 -1.61
N TYR A 219 -6.93 9.65 -1.12
CA TYR A 219 -8.09 9.36 -1.98
C TYR A 219 -8.49 10.58 -2.83
N SER A 220 -8.53 11.77 -2.26
CA SER A 220 -8.90 12.99 -2.99
C SER A 220 -7.87 13.42 -4.04
N MET A 221 -6.63 12.98 -3.93
CA MET A 221 -5.53 13.26 -4.86
C MET A 221 -5.28 12.13 -5.85
N ALA A 222 -5.93 10.95 -5.66
CA ALA A 222 -5.74 9.81 -6.55
C ALA A 222 -6.30 10.10 -7.96
N PRO A 223 -5.59 9.74 -9.05
CA PRO A 223 -6.01 9.98 -10.43
C PRO A 223 -7.09 8.99 -10.86
N LEU A 224 -8.24 9.02 -10.17
CA LEU A 224 -9.31 8.04 -10.30
C LEU A 224 -9.86 7.98 -11.73
N HIS A 225 -10.02 9.13 -12.38
CA HIS A 225 -10.50 9.20 -13.77
C HIS A 225 -9.55 8.47 -14.73
N ASP A 226 -8.23 8.65 -14.59
CA ASP A 226 -7.23 8.04 -15.47
C ASP A 226 -7.16 6.52 -15.25
N VAL A 227 -7.34 6.07 -14.01
CA VAL A 227 -7.44 4.64 -13.68
C VAL A 227 -8.69 4.02 -14.30
N LEU A 228 -9.85 4.66 -14.14
CA LEU A 228 -11.12 4.17 -14.67
C LEU A 228 -11.16 4.13 -16.19
N SER A 229 -10.46 5.06 -16.86
CA SER A 229 -10.33 5.11 -18.32
C SER A 229 -9.19 4.26 -18.89
N GLY A 230 -8.36 3.66 -18.03
CA GLY A 230 -7.17 2.90 -18.45
C GLY A 230 -6.00 3.76 -18.95
N ASN A 231 -6.03 5.06 -18.65
CA ASN A 231 -5.04 6.04 -19.13
C ASN A 231 -3.99 6.43 -18.07
N LEU A 232 -3.88 5.65 -16.99
CA LEU A 232 -2.91 5.93 -15.93
C LEU A 232 -1.48 5.97 -16.52
N GLN A 233 -0.87 7.14 -16.47
CA GLN A 233 0.47 7.34 -17.00
C GLN A 233 1.54 6.79 -16.04
N PRO A 234 2.64 6.23 -16.59
CA PRO A 234 3.80 5.89 -15.78
C PRO A 234 4.42 7.14 -15.13
N GLY A 235 5.19 6.95 -14.07
CA GLY A 235 5.83 8.02 -13.32
C GLY A 235 5.24 8.19 -11.92
N LEU A 236 5.49 9.35 -11.30
CA LEU A 236 5.19 9.56 -9.87
C LEU A 236 3.70 9.43 -9.54
N THR A 237 2.81 9.96 -10.40
CA THR A 237 1.36 9.86 -10.22
C THR A 237 0.89 8.41 -10.26
N GLY A 238 1.38 7.62 -11.22
CA GLY A 238 1.07 6.19 -11.32
C GLY A 238 1.62 5.39 -10.14
N ALA A 239 2.88 5.60 -9.79
CA ALA A 239 3.50 4.95 -8.64
C ALA A 239 2.80 5.30 -7.32
N GLY A 240 2.42 6.57 -7.12
CA GLY A 240 1.64 7.04 -5.98
C GLY A 240 0.27 6.38 -5.91
N PHE A 241 -0.42 6.25 -7.05
CA PHE A 241 -1.72 5.57 -7.11
C PHE A 241 -1.63 4.10 -6.68
N TRP A 242 -0.65 3.35 -7.19
CA TRP A 242 -0.51 1.92 -6.82
C TRP A 242 -0.15 1.75 -5.34
N ASN A 243 0.64 2.64 -4.77
CA ASN A 243 0.91 2.67 -3.32
C ASN A 243 -0.37 2.97 -2.54
N TYR A 244 -1.12 4.00 -2.93
CA TYR A 244 -2.39 4.34 -2.30
C TYR A 244 -3.37 3.14 -2.33
N LEU A 245 -3.56 2.49 -3.48
CA LEU A 245 -4.50 1.38 -3.59
C LEU A 245 -4.10 0.18 -2.71
N ARG A 246 -2.81 -0.14 -2.61
CA ARG A 246 -2.33 -1.19 -1.70
C ARG A 246 -2.55 -0.84 -0.22
N GLU A 247 -2.42 0.43 0.14
CA GLU A 247 -2.72 0.90 1.49
C GLU A 247 -4.22 0.83 1.80
N ASP A 248 -5.09 1.18 0.84
CA ASP A 248 -6.54 1.06 0.99
C ASP A 248 -6.97 -0.42 1.12
N ILE A 249 -6.37 -1.33 0.34
CA ILE A 249 -6.54 -2.78 0.48
C ILE A 249 -6.07 -3.24 1.87
N THR A 250 -4.90 -2.83 2.31
CA THR A 250 -4.36 -3.18 3.63
C THR A 250 -5.32 -2.75 4.73
N PHE A 251 -5.79 -1.51 4.69
CA PHE A 251 -6.80 -1.00 5.62
C PHE A 251 -8.09 -1.84 5.59
N SER A 252 -8.60 -2.12 4.40
CA SER A 252 -9.83 -2.91 4.23
C SER A 252 -9.69 -4.34 4.74
N LEU A 253 -8.52 -4.97 4.61
CA LEU A 253 -8.25 -6.31 5.16
C LEU A 253 -8.21 -6.31 6.69
N PHE A 254 -7.68 -5.25 7.33
CA PHE A 254 -7.68 -5.09 8.77
C PHE A 254 -9.10 -4.86 9.31
N GLU A 255 -9.83 -3.90 8.73
CA GLU A 255 -11.14 -3.46 9.24
C GLU A 255 -12.32 -4.28 8.67
N LYS A 256 -12.08 -5.17 7.69
CA LYS A 256 -13.10 -5.98 7.00
C LYS A 256 -14.22 -5.13 6.41
N CYS A 257 -13.86 -4.02 5.78
CA CYS A 257 -14.76 -3.07 5.14
C CYS A 257 -14.42 -2.89 3.65
N PRO A 258 -15.35 -2.41 2.81
CA PRO A 258 -15.06 -2.08 1.42
C PRO A 258 -13.93 -1.05 1.32
N LEU A 259 -13.23 -1.05 0.17
CA LEU A 259 -12.28 0.02 -0.16
C LEU A 259 -12.99 1.38 -0.18
N LYS A 260 -12.24 2.44 0.08
CA LYS A 260 -12.72 3.81 -0.16
C LYS A 260 -12.97 4.06 -1.64
N MET A 261 -12.16 3.42 -2.50
CA MET A 261 -12.31 3.46 -3.95
C MET A 261 -13.26 2.35 -4.43
N ASP A 262 -14.35 2.73 -5.10
CA ASP A 262 -15.21 1.73 -5.75
C ASP A 262 -14.60 1.28 -7.09
N LEU A 263 -14.10 0.06 -7.09
CA LEU A 263 -13.50 -0.59 -8.27
C LEU A 263 -14.45 -1.55 -8.99
N THR A 264 -15.71 -1.69 -8.56
CA THR A 264 -16.63 -2.70 -9.11
C THR A 264 -16.84 -2.56 -10.61
N THR A 265 -16.90 -1.33 -11.12
CA THR A 265 -17.10 -1.00 -12.54
C THR A 265 -15.80 -0.74 -13.31
N THR A 266 -14.64 -0.72 -12.63
CA THR A 266 -13.36 -0.39 -13.27
C THR A 266 -12.96 -1.46 -14.29
N PRO A 267 -12.65 -1.12 -15.55
CA PRO A 267 -12.15 -2.09 -16.51
C PRO A 267 -10.76 -2.62 -16.10
N LEU A 268 -10.51 -3.91 -16.37
CA LEU A 268 -9.20 -4.53 -16.16
C LEU A 268 -8.34 -4.37 -17.42
N LEU A 269 -8.11 -3.14 -17.86
CA LEU A 269 -7.36 -2.82 -19.07
C LEU A 269 -5.88 -2.61 -18.71
N ILE A 270 -5.21 -3.65 -18.21
CA ILE A 270 -3.77 -3.59 -17.99
C ILE A 270 -3.06 -4.38 -19.05
N ASN A 271 -2.25 -3.69 -19.86
CA ASN A 271 -1.30 -4.31 -20.75
C ASN A 271 -0.12 -4.81 -19.93
N HIS A 272 0.14 -6.11 -20.00
CA HIS A 272 1.22 -6.73 -19.22
C HIS A 272 2.54 -6.67 -19.98
N HIS A 273 3.30 -5.59 -19.79
CA HIS A 273 4.64 -5.38 -20.38
C HIS A 273 5.76 -5.73 -19.39
N SER A 274 5.49 -5.64 -18.10
CA SER A 274 6.45 -5.90 -17.01
C SER A 274 5.90 -6.89 -15.98
N ALA A 275 6.76 -7.38 -15.10
CA ALA A 275 6.36 -8.21 -13.97
C ALA A 275 5.46 -7.43 -12.99
N GLN A 276 5.68 -6.14 -12.85
CA GLN A 276 4.90 -5.25 -12.00
C GLN A 276 3.46 -5.08 -12.48
N ASP A 277 3.22 -5.17 -13.79
CA ASP A 277 1.86 -5.08 -14.35
C ASP A 277 0.98 -6.26 -13.91
N TYR A 278 1.57 -7.45 -13.69
CA TYR A 278 0.84 -8.58 -13.10
C TYR A 278 0.47 -8.31 -11.63
N LEU A 279 1.36 -7.68 -10.85
CA LEU A 279 1.05 -7.25 -9.50
C LEU A 279 -0.04 -6.17 -9.50
N ASN A 280 0.05 -5.18 -10.39
CA ASN A 280 -0.93 -4.11 -10.49
C ASN A 280 -2.31 -4.65 -10.91
N SER A 281 -2.37 -5.58 -11.85
CA SER A 281 -3.64 -6.19 -12.26
C SER A 281 -4.28 -7.04 -11.18
N ILE A 282 -3.51 -7.85 -10.44
CA ILE A 282 -4.08 -8.60 -9.30
C ILE A 282 -4.47 -7.68 -8.14
N THR A 283 -3.80 -6.55 -7.97
CA THR A 283 -4.19 -5.52 -6.99
C THR A 283 -5.58 -4.96 -7.31
N LEU A 284 -5.87 -4.64 -8.58
CA LEU A 284 -7.22 -4.24 -9.00
C LEU A 284 -8.26 -5.35 -8.82
N ILE A 285 -7.92 -6.59 -9.16
CA ILE A 285 -8.81 -7.73 -8.99
C ILE A 285 -9.13 -7.94 -7.51
N LEU A 286 -8.12 -7.92 -6.63
CA LEU A 286 -8.32 -8.05 -5.19
C LEU A 286 -9.19 -6.91 -4.65
N GLY A 287 -8.98 -5.68 -5.10
CA GLY A 287 -9.83 -4.54 -4.75
C GLY A 287 -11.29 -4.76 -5.15
N LYS A 288 -11.56 -5.30 -6.36
CA LYS A 288 -12.91 -5.69 -6.80
C LYS A 288 -13.50 -6.80 -5.92
N VAL A 289 -12.72 -7.83 -5.60
CA VAL A 289 -13.13 -8.91 -4.68
C VAL A 289 -13.57 -8.32 -3.34
N ILE A 290 -12.77 -7.43 -2.75
CA ILE A 290 -13.06 -6.77 -1.48
C ILE A 290 -14.37 -5.94 -1.60
N ASN A 291 -14.49 -5.08 -2.62
CA ASN A 291 -15.69 -4.25 -2.80
C ASN A 291 -16.95 -5.07 -3.07
N THR A 292 -16.81 -6.28 -3.63
CA THR A 292 -17.94 -7.16 -3.93
C THR A 292 -18.36 -7.98 -2.71
N THR A 293 -17.42 -8.28 -1.79
CA THR A 293 -17.67 -9.22 -0.68
C THR A 293 -17.82 -8.53 0.69
N PHE A 294 -17.04 -7.46 0.95
CA PHE A 294 -17.06 -6.84 2.28
C PHE A 294 -18.22 -5.86 2.42
N GLY A 295 -18.91 -5.94 3.57
CA GLY A 295 -20.01 -5.05 3.90
C GLY A 295 -21.35 -5.33 3.22
N ARG A 296 -21.41 -6.33 2.30
CA ARG A 296 -22.65 -6.77 1.65
C ARG A 296 -22.69 -8.28 1.41
N ASN A 297 -23.86 -8.80 1.15
CA ASN A 297 -24.02 -10.19 0.72
C ASN A 297 -23.74 -10.27 -0.78
N ILE A 298 -22.70 -11.03 -1.15
CA ILE A 298 -22.41 -11.32 -2.56
C ILE A 298 -23.47 -12.28 -3.13
N THR A 299 -23.97 -11.96 -4.31
CA THR A 299 -24.87 -12.87 -5.03
C THR A 299 -24.08 -14.01 -5.70
N GLY A 300 -24.76 -15.14 -5.98
CA GLY A 300 -24.12 -16.27 -6.67
C GLY A 300 -23.54 -15.87 -8.03
N SER A 301 -24.24 -15.03 -8.81
CA SER A 301 -23.76 -14.55 -10.12
C SER A 301 -22.53 -13.64 -10.02
N GLU A 302 -22.49 -12.75 -9.03
CA GLU A 302 -21.32 -11.89 -8.77
C GLU A 302 -20.12 -12.74 -8.32
N TRP A 303 -20.36 -13.75 -7.49
CA TRP A 303 -19.33 -14.66 -7.05
C TRP A 303 -18.70 -15.42 -8.23
N PHE A 304 -19.54 -16.01 -9.11
CA PHE A 304 -19.09 -16.71 -10.32
C PHE A 304 -18.31 -15.79 -11.26
N ALA A 305 -18.82 -14.58 -11.52
CA ALA A 305 -18.13 -13.61 -12.37
C ALA A 305 -16.74 -13.23 -11.82
N THR A 306 -16.63 -13.14 -10.49
CA THR A 306 -15.36 -12.83 -9.81
C THR A 306 -14.38 -14.00 -9.89
N VAL A 307 -14.84 -15.23 -9.69
CA VAL A 307 -14.02 -16.45 -9.86
C VAL A 307 -13.53 -16.57 -11.30
N GLU A 308 -14.42 -16.37 -12.28
CA GLU A 308 -14.05 -16.43 -13.71
C GLU A 308 -13.00 -15.37 -14.08
N MET A 309 -13.15 -14.14 -13.57
CA MET A 309 -12.18 -13.06 -13.73
C MET A 309 -10.80 -13.46 -13.19
N LEU A 310 -10.76 -14.01 -11.98
CA LEU A 310 -9.53 -14.45 -11.33
C LEU A 310 -8.87 -15.62 -12.07
N SER A 311 -9.67 -16.59 -12.55
CA SER A 311 -9.22 -17.72 -13.34
C SER A 311 -8.59 -17.29 -14.68
N ARG A 312 -9.27 -16.40 -15.41
CA ARG A 312 -8.73 -15.84 -16.67
C ARG A 312 -7.43 -15.09 -16.47
N TRP A 313 -7.36 -14.29 -15.41
CA TRP A 313 -6.13 -13.57 -15.05
C TRP A 313 -4.99 -14.57 -14.74
N ARG A 314 -5.27 -15.60 -13.92
CA ARG A 314 -4.27 -16.60 -13.56
C ARG A 314 -3.75 -17.38 -14.78
N ALA A 315 -4.63 -17.75 -15.68
CA ALA A 315 -4.26 -18.45 -16.94
C ALA A 315 -3.40 -17.56 -17.87
N ALA A 316 -3.51 -16.25 -17.79
CA ALA A 316 -2.69 -15.31 -18.55
C ALA A 316 -1.32 -15.02 -17.89
N CYS A 317 -1.10 -15.42 -16.64
CA CYS A 317 0.16 -15.19 -15.94
C CYS A 317 1.27 -16.10 -16.50
N PRO A 318 2.44 -15.55 -16.87
CA PRO A 318 3.58 -16.35 -17.29
C PRO A 318 4.08 -17.25 -16.15
N GLU A 319 4.56 -18.45 -16.50
CA GLU A 319 5.15 -19.39 -15.55
C GLU A 319 6.28 -18.76 -14.71
N ARG A 320 7.07 -17.86 -15.29
CA ARG A 320 8.14 -17.13 -14.59
C ARG A 320 7.68 -16.28 -13.42
N THR A 321 6.38 -15.94 -13.29
CA THR A 321 5.82 -15.22 -12.15
C THR A 321 5.51 -16.12 -10.96
N GLN A 322 5.60 -17.45 -11.16
CA GLN A 322 5.42 -18.43 -10.12
C GLN A 322 6.71 -18.62 -9.32
N HIS A 323 6.62 -19.32 -8.20
CA HIS A 323 7.80 -19.72 -7.44
C HIS A 323 8.67 -20.69 -8.22
N PHE A 324 9.98 -20.54 -8.13
CA PHE A 324 10.92 -21.49 -8.74
C PHE A 324 11.29 -22.65 -7.81
N SER A 325 11.04 -22.50 -6.49
CA SER A 325 11.22 -23.56 -5.50
C SER A 325 10.20 -23.39 -4.38
N ARG A 326 9.67 -24.50 -3.89
CA ARG A 326 8.78 -24.57 -2.75
C ARG A 326 9.09 -25.80 -1.92
N GLU A 327 9.51 -25.56 -0.67
CA GLU A 327 9.73 -26.62 0.31
C GLU A 327 8.54 -26.65 1.29
N LYS A 328 7.98 -27.85 1.50
CA LYS A 328 6.89 -28.04 2.47
C LYS A 328 7.44 -27.82 3.88
N ALA A 329 6.61 -27.27 4.78
CA ALA A 329 6.88 -27.28 6.20
C ALA A 329 7.11 -28.73 6.67
N GLN A 330 8.21 -28.95 7.40
CA GLN A 330 8.54 -30.30 7.90
C GLN A 330 8.05 -30.43 9.35
N PRO A 331 7.17 -31.40 9.67
CA PRO A 331 6.78 -31.67 11.04
C PRO A 331 8.00 -31.95 11.93
N GLY A 332 8.09 -31.28 13.09
CA GLY A 332 9.23 -31.46 14.02
C GLY A 332 10.45 -30.59 13.74
N THR A 333 10.40 -29.71 12.71
CA THR A 333 11.43 -28.67 12.48
C THR A 333 11.00 -27.33 13.05
N ILE A 334 11.96 -26.39 13.17
CA ILE A 334 11.71 -25.01 13.63
C ILE A 334 10.87 -24.22 12.60
N ASN A 335 10.89 -24.64 11.32
CA ASN A 335 10.15 -23.96 10.24
C ASN A 335 8.78 -24.60 10.05
N LEU A 336 7.77 -23.98 10.63
CA LEU A 336 6.36 -24.40 10.50
C LEU A 336 5.66 -23.77 9.28
N PHE A 337 6.32 -22.87 8.57
CA PHE A 337 5.86 -22.30 7.30
C PHE A 337 6.62 -22.88 6.13
N PRO A 338 5.99 -23.04 4.94
CA PRO A 338 6.70 -23.45 3.74
C PRO A 338 7.75 -22.38 3.33
N ALA A 339 8.88 -22.81 2.80
CA ALA A 339 9.83 -21.90 2.17
C ALA A 339 9.50 -21.78 0.67
N VAL A 340 9.16 -20.55 0.23
CA VAL A 340 8.68 -20.30 -1.14
C VAL A 340 9.54 -19.22 -1.79
N TRP A 341 10.24 -19.58 -2.85
CA TRP A 341 11.24 -18.73 -3.48
C TRP A 341 10.79 -18.21 -4.85
N PHE A 342 10.91 -16.90 -5.05
CA PHE A 342 10.53 -16.20 -6.28
C PHE A 342 11.72 -15.48 -6.90
N LEU A 343 11.67 -15.32 -8.24
CA LEU A 343 12.73 -14.60 -8.96
C LEU A 343 12.77 -13.11 -8.64
N GLN A 344 11.61 -12.51 -8.32
CA GLN A 344 11.49 -11.08 -8.02
C GLN A 344 10.53 -10.85 -6.86
N PRO A 345 10.73 -9.77 -6.06
CA PRO A 345 9.82 -9.40 -4.98
C PRO A 345 8.37 -9.19 -5.42
N CYS A 346 8.15 -8.59 -6.60
CA CYS A 346 6.80 -8.38 -7.14
C CYS A 346 6.07 -9.69 -7.45
N HIS A 347 6.77 -10.79 -7.81
CA HIS A 347 6.16 -12.10 -8.00
C HIS A 347 5.63 -12.68 -6.69
N ALA A 348 6.36 -12.51 -5.59
CA ALA A 348 5.91 -12.90 -4.26
C ALA A 348 4.63 -12.15 -3.86
N ALA A 349 4.62 -10.83 -4.04
CA ALA A 349 3.44 -10.01 -3.76
C ALA A 349 2.26 -10.32 -4.68
N THR A 350 2.51 -10.64 -5.96
CA THR A 350 1.50 -11.11 -6.92
C THR A 350 0.81 -12.37 -6.42
N THR A 351 1.59 -13.34 -5.93
CA THR A 351 1.07 -14.59 -5.38
C THR A 351 0.34 -14.34 -4.05
N HIS A 352 0.84 -13.47 -3.18
CA HIS A 352 0.13 -13.05 -1.97
C HIS A 352 -1.28 -12.55 -2.29
N TYR A 353 -1.41 -11.57 -3.18
CA TYR A 353 -2.70 -10.97 -3.49
C TYR A 353 -3.65 -11.95 -4.18
N TYR A 354 -3.12 -12.87 -4.99
CA TYR A 354 -3.89 -13.96 -5.56
C TYR A 354 -4.45 -14.88 -4.46
N LEU A 355 -3.62 -15.31 -3.51
CA LEU A 355 -4.04 -16.16 -2.39
C LEU A 355 -5.04 -15.45 -1.46
N VAL A 356 -4.88 -14.14 -1.23
CA VAL A 356 -5.87 -13.36 -0.46
C VAL A 356 -7.21 -13.32 -1.18
N ALA A 357 -7.23 -13.11 -2.50
CA ALA A 357 -8.45 -13.14 -3.29
C ALA A 357 -9.13 -14.52 -3.22
N LEU A 358 -8.37 -15.61 -3.32
CA LEU A 358 -8.86 -16.98 -3.13
C LEU A 358 -9.41 -17.20 -1.72
N THR A 359 -8.71 -16.71 -0.68
CA THR A 359 -9.15 -16.83 0.71
C THR A 359 -10.50 -16.14 0.92
N ILE A 360 -10.66 -14.92 0.39
CA ILE A 360 -11.93 -14.18 0.49
C ILE A 360 -13.04 -14.94 -0.24
N LEU A 361 -12.82 -15.35 -1.50
CA LEU A 361 -13.81 -16.07 -2.28
C LEU A 361 -14.16 -17.42 -1.66
N CYS A 362 -13.19 -18.16 -1.12
CA CYS A 362 -13.42 -19.40 -0.38
C CYS A 362 -14.27 -19.16 0.87
N PHE A 363 -13.94 -18.12 1.66
CA PHE A 363 -14.70 -17.79 2.88
C PHE A 363 -16.16 -17.47 2.60
N TYR A 364 -16.45 -16.71 1.54
CA TYR A 364 -17.81 -16.33 1.14
C TYR A 364 -18.49 -17.37 0.22
N ALA A 365 -17.80 -18.46 -0.16
CA ALA A 365 -18.40 -19.53 -0.95
C ALA A 365 -19.47 -20.27 -0.13
N ASN A 366 -20.63 -20.49 -0.76
CA ASN A 366 -21.61 -21.45 -0.24
C ASN A 366 -21.19 -22.88 -0.65
N PRO A 367 -21.80 -23.94 -0.08
CA PRO A 367 -21.43 -25.34 -0.40
C PRO A 367 -21.52 -25.68 -1.90
N GLN A 368 -22.45 -25.05 -2.64
CA GLN A 368 -22.61 -25.29 -4.08
C GLN A 368 -21.50 -24.68 -4.93
N ASN A 369 -20.84 -23.65 -4.41
CA ASN A 369 -19.79 -22.91 -5.12
C ASN A 369 -18.38 -23.47 -4.86
N LEU A 370 -18.20 -24.38 -3.88
CA LEU A 370 -16.88 -24.91 -3.53
C LEU A 370 -16.25 -25.75 -4.65
N GLU A 371 -17.07 -26.49 -5.42
CA GLU A 371 -16.60 -27.26 -6.57
C GLU A 371 -15.99 -26.37 -7.67
N ASP A 372 -16.52 -25.16 -7.82
CA ASP A 372 -16.03 -24.21 -8.80
C ASP A 372 -14.69 -23.57 -8.39
N LEU A 373 -14.46 -23.40 -7.06
CA LEU A 373 -13.14 -23.04 -6.56
C LEU A 373 -12.09 -24.09 -6.87
N GLY A 374 -12.43 -25.38 -6.87
CA GLY A 374 -11.53 -26.47 -7.25
C GLY A 374 -11.06 -26.41 -8.70
N LYS A 375 -11.72 -25.62 -9.56
CA LYS A 375 -11.29 -25.37 -10.94
C LYS A 375 -10.21 -24.28 -11.07
N LEU A 376 -9.96 -23.51 -9.99
CA LEU A 376 -8.90 -22.52 -9.94
C LEU A 376 -7.55 -23.19 -9.67
N ASP A 377 -6.48 -22.55 -10.11
CA ASP A 377 -5.12 -22.92 -9.69
C ASP A 377 -4.94 -22.56 -8.21
N LEU A 378 -5.08 -23.53 -7.34
CA LEU A 378 -4.95 -23.39 -5.90
C LEU A 378 -3.47 -23.35 -5.45
N ALA A 379 -2.54 -22.98 -6.31
CA ALA A 379 -1.10 -22.93 -6.04
C ALA A 379 -0.51 -24.29 -5.58
N GLY A 380 -1.07 -25.39 -6.06
CA GLY A 380 -0.64 -26.75 -5.70
C GLY A 380 -1.10 -27.21 -4.31
N ILE A 381 -2.12 -26.55 -3.73
CA ILE A 381 -2.72 -26.92 -2.45
C ILE A 381 -3.86 -27.91 -2.70
N GLU A 382 -3.73 -29.11 -2.15
CA GLU A 382 -4.75 -30.17 -2.19
C GLU A 382 -5.26 -30.43 -0.79
N VAL A 383 -6.56 -30.26 -0.56
CA VAL A 383 -7.22 -30.44 0.74
C VAL A 383 -8.64 -30.94 0.55
N GLU A 384 -9.21 -31.55 1.60
CA GLU A 384 -10.52 -32.20 1.57
C GLU A 384 -11.66 -31.32 2.06
N SER A 385 -11.35 -30.19 2.76
CA SER A 385 -12.38 -29.31 3.33
C SER A 385 -12.09 -27.84 3.11
N LYS A 386 -13.15 -27.02 3.23
CA LYS A 386 -13.07 -25.56 3.17
C LYS A 386 -12.13 -24.98 4.24
N ASP A 387 -12.22 -25.47 5.46
CA ASP A 387 -11.43 -24.97 6.58
C ASP A 387 -9.95 -25.31 6.41
N GLN A 388 -9.64 -26.53 5.95
CA GLN A 388 -8.27 -26.90 5.58
C GLN A 388 -7.73 -26.05 4.44
N LEU A 389 -8.56 -25.68 3.46
CA LEU A 389 -8.16 -24.82 2.36
C LEU A 389 -7.84 -23.40 2.83
N LEU A 390 -8.68 -22.82 3.71
CA LEU A 390 -8.46 -21.51 4.31
C LEU A 390 -7.17 -21.47 5.14
N GLU A 391 -6.94 -22.51 5.97
CA GLU A 391 -5.71 -22.63 6.75
C GLU A 391 -4.47 -22.80 5.85
N ALA A 392 -4.56 -23.62 4.80
CA ALA A 392 -3.47 -23.82 3.87
C ALA A 392 -3.08 -22.53 3.13
N PHE A 393 -4.06 -21.72 2.68
CA PHE A 393 -3.78 -20.38 2.11
C PHE A 393 -3.11 -19.46 3.12
N ALA A 394 -3.57 -19.45 4.37
CA ALA A 394 -2.97 -18.62 5.42
C ALA A 394 -1.50 -19.00 5.70
N VAL A 395 -1.23 -20.29 5.79
CA VAL A 395 0.14 -20.83 6.00
C VAL A 395 1.04 -20.52 4.82
N GLU A 396 0.53 -20.64 3.59
CA GLU A 396 1.29 -20.29 2.37
C GLU A 396 1.63 -18.80 2.30
N ILE A 397 0.66 -17.91 2.59
CA ILE A 397 0.86 -16.45 2.66
C ILE A 397 1.97 -16.12 3.67
N CYS A 398 1.92 -16.70 4.87
CA CYS A 398 2.96 -16.52 5.88
C CYS A 398 4.33 -17.04 5.38
N GLY A 399 4.35 -18.22 4.76
CA GLY A 399 5.56 -18.81 4.17
C GLY A 399 6.23 -17.90 3.16
N ILE A 400 5.47 -17.37 2.22
CA ILE A 400 5.97 -16.42 1.19
C ILE A 400 6.54 -15.17 1.86
N ALA A 401 5.83 -14.57 2.82
CA ALA A 401 6.27 -13.37 3.51
C ALA A 401 7.60 -13.56 4.23
N PHE A 402 7.74 -14.66 4.98
CA PHE A 402 8.91 -14.88 5.84
C PHE A 402 10.10 -15.53 5.12
N THR A 403 9.89 -16.14 3.95
CA THR A 403 10.98 -16.68 3.13
C THR A 403 11.80 -15.56 2.48
N THR A 404 11.17 -14.61 1.83
CA THR A 404 11.87 -13.58 1.05
C THR A 404 12.61 -12.61 1.95
N LYS A 405 12.08 -12.26 3.11
CA LYS A 405 12.61 -11.24 4.06
C LYS A 405 12.94 -9.90 3.39
N VAL A 406 12.41 -9.65 2.20
CA VAL A 406 12.59 -8.40 1.48
C VAL A 406 11.63 -7.37 2.08
N PRO A 407 12.12 -6.19 2.53
CA PRO A 407 11.28 -5.20 3.21
C PRO A 407 10.03 -4.80 2.43
N SER A 408 10.12 -4.62 1.11
CA SER A 408 8.96 -4.27 0.27
C SER A 408 7.88 -5.37 0.25
N VAL A 409 8.25 -6.65 0.32
CA VAL A 409 7.29 -7.75 0.42
C VAL A 409 6.68 -7.79 1.82
N LEU A 410 7.50 -7.67 2.87
CA LEU A 410 7.04 -7.72 4.26
C LEU A 410 6.03 -6.60 4.57
N VAL A 411 6.36 -5.35 4.21
CA VAL A 411 5.45 -4.20 4.45
C VAL A 411 4.08 -4.42 3.79
N ASN A 412 4.06 -5.00 2.58
CA ASN A 412 2.81 -5.30 1.87
C ASN A 412 2.13 -6.62 2.31
N ALA A 413 2.79 -7.45 3.16
CA ALA A 413 2.24 -8.70 3.64
C ALA A 413 1.39 -8.55 4.92
N PHE A 414 1.50 -7.44 5.66
CA PHE A 414 0.80 -7.29 6.94
C PHE A 414 -0.73 -7.30 6.80
N GLY A 415 -1.29 -6.65 5.77
CA GLY A 415 -2.71 -6.73 5.45
C GLY A 415 -3.17 -8.15 5.11
N PRO A 416 -2.53 -8.84 4.15
CA PRO A 416 -2.73 -10.27 3.89
C PRO A 416 -2.69 -11.15 5.14
N ILE A 417 -1.65 -11.01 5.98
CA ILE A 417 -1.52 -11.80 7.22
C ILE A 417 -2.65 -11.44 8.19
N ALA A 418 -2.99 -10.17 8.38
CA ALA A 418 -4.05 -9.75 9.28
C ALA A 418 -5.41 -10.38 8.95
N TYR A 419 -5.70 -10.52 7.65
CA TYR A 419 -6.95 -11.13 7.21
C TYR A 419 -6.89 -12.66 7.21
N CYS A 420 -5.83 -13.27 6.67
CA CYS A 420 -5.78 -14.70 6.40
C CYS A 420 -5.33 -15.52 7.61
N ALA A 421 -4.41 -15.02 8.45
CA ALA A 421 -3.86 -15.80 9.56
C ALA A 421 -4.88 -16.13 10.66
N ARG A 422 -6.05 -15.50 10.66
CA ARG A 422 -7.17 -15.89 11.54
C ARG A 422 -7.65 -17.32 11.31
N PHE A 423 -7.41 -17.88 10.13
CA PHE A 423 -7.77 -19.25 9.79
C PHE A 423 -6.73 -20.31 10.18
N ILE A 424 -5.63 -19.91 10.82
CA ILE A 424 -4.63 -20.85 11.34
C ILE A 424 -5.17 -21.48 12.64
N ASN A 425 -5.34 -22.80 12.65
CA ASN A 425 -5.90 -23.53 13.78
C ASN A 425 -4.81 -24.11 14.69
N ALA A 426 -3.68 -24.54 14.13
CA ALA A 426 -2.63 -25.21 14.89
C ALA A 426 -1.87 -24.23 15.80
N GLU A 427 -1.97 -24.42 17.14
CA GLU A 427 -1.33 -23.55 18.13
C GLU A 427 0.20 -23.39 17.93
N PRO A 428 0.99 -24.42 17.57
CA PRO A 428 2.41 -24.22 17.28
C PRO A 428 2.66 -23.26 16.11
N VAL A 429 1.78 -23.26 15.09
CA VAL A 429 1.89 -22.38 13.92
C VAL A 429 1.51 -20.95 14.31
N ARG A 430 0.50 -20.74 15.16
CA ARG A 430 0.13 -19.44 15.75
C ARG A 430 1.30 -18.82 16.53
N GLN A 431 1.99 -19.62 17.35
CA GLN A 431 3.17 -19.17 18.11
C GLN A 431 4.34 -18.79 17.21
N GLU A 432 4.62 -19.60 16.19
CA GLU A 432 5.66 -19.33 15.22
C GLU A 432 5.34 -18.03 14.42
N LEU A 433 4.08 -17.83 14.04
CA LEU A 433 3.65 -16.57 13.40
C LEU A 433 3.96 -15.35 14.27
N ALA A 434 3.60 -15.39 15.56
CA ALA A 434 3.89 -14.30 16.48
C ALA A 434 5.40 -14.04 16.59
N ARG A 435 6.22 -15.09 16.63
CA ARG A 435 7.68 -15.00 16.68
C ARG A 435 8.26 -14.35 15.41
N GLN A 436 7.77 -14.73 14.22
CA GLN A 436 8.21 -14.17 12.94
C GLN A 436 7.80 -12.69 12.80
N LEU A 437 6.58 -12.34 13.20
CA LEU A 437 6.11 -10.95 13.21
C LEU A 437 6.98 -10.07 14.12
N LEU A 438 7.32 -10.54 15.32
CA LEU A 438 8.23 -9.81 16.22
C LEU A 438 9.65 -9.66 15.64
N ALA A 439 10.13 -10.64 14.88
CA ALA A 439 11.40 -10.53 14.15
C ALA A 439 11.33 -9.45 13.04
N CYS A 440 10.20 -9.35 12.33
CA CYS A 440 9.98 -8.28 11.34
C CYS A 440 10.01 -6.88 11.96
N LYS A 441 9.45 -6.71 13.17
CA LYS A 441 9.51 -5.43 13.89
C LYS A 441 10.96 -4.95 14.07
N SER A 442 11.86 -5.85 14.42
CA SER A 442 13.27 -5.50 14.62
C SER A 442 13.96 -5.07 13.32
N SER A 443 13.52 -5.57 12.16
CA SER A 443 14.18 -5.31 10.87
C SER A 443 13.61 -4.10 10.13
N ILE A 444 12.32 -3.84 10.22
CA ILE A 444 11.64 -2.76 9.46
C ILE A 444 10.91 -1.75 10.35
N GLY A 445 10.92 -1.94 11.66
CA GLY A 445 10.29 -1.01 12.62
C GLY A 445 8.76 -1.08 12.69
N TRP A 446 8.11 -1.99 11.94
CA TRP A 446 6.65 -2.05 11.83
C TRP A 446 5.97 -2.46 13.14
N PRO A 447 4.91 -1.77 13.61
CA PRO A 447 4.24 -2.07 14.87
C PRO A 447 3.34 -3.31 14.73
N VAL A 448 3.86 -4.47 15.09
CA VAL A 448 3.16 -5.76 14.95
C VAL A 448 2.33 -6.15 16.17
N GLU A 449 2.46 -5.45 17.27
CA GLU A 449 1.78 -5.80 18.53
C GLU A 449 0.26 -5.77 18.41
N ARG A 450 -0.28 -4.74 17.73
CA ARG A 450 -1.72 -4.65 17.47
C ARG A 450 -2.18 -5.86 16.67
N LEU A 451 -1.48 -6.18 15.58
CA LEU A 451 -1.79 -7.34 14.73
C LEU A 451 -1.78 -8.64 15.53
N ILE A 452 -0.74 -8.88 16.33
CA ILE A 452 -0.63 -10.08 17.17
C ILE A 452 -1.79 -10.15 18.18
N ASN A 453 -2.14 -9.04 18.82
CA ASN A 453 -3.23 -8.99 19.80
C ASN A 453 -4.60 -9.22 19.14
N ASP A 454 -4.83 -8.65 17.96
CA ASP A 454 -6.08 -8.86 17.21
C ASP A 454 -6.23 -10.32 16.78
N LEU A 455 -5.15 -10.97 16.32
CA LEU A 455 -5.13 -12.40 15.99
C LEU A 455 -5.38 -13.27 17.23
N LYS A 456 -4.70 -13.01 18.36
CA LYS A 456 -4.92 -13.74 19.62
C LYS A 456 -6.36 -13.60 20.12
N SER A 457 -6.94 -12.40 20.02
CA SER A 457 -8.33 -12.16 20.40
C SER A 457 -9.30 -12.95 19.53
N PHE A 458 -8.99 -13.08 18.23
CA PHE A 458 -9.79 -13.88 17.30
C PHE A 458 -9.71 -15.37 17.65
N TRP A 459 -8.51 -15.91 17.80
CA TRP A 459 -8.30 -17.34 18.12
C TRP A 459 -8.89 -17.74 19.48
N GLY A 460 -8.80 -16.86 20.51
CA GLY A 460 -9.39 -17.13 21.83
C GLY A 460 -10.92 -17.07 21.84
N ALA A 461 -11.55 -16.33 20.92
CA ALA A 461 -13.01 -16.32 20.79
C ALA A 461 -13.57 -17.59 20.12
N GLU A 462 -12.79 -18.29 19.29
CA GLU A 462 -13.17 -19.56 18.67
C GLU A 462 -13.11 -20.74 19.67
N GLU A 463 -12.18 -20.69 20.64
CA GLU A 463 -12.04 -21.75 21.67
C GLU A 463 -13.18 -21.73 22.71
N THR A 464 -13.98 -20.66 22.77
CA THR A 464 -15.09 -20.49 23.72
C THR A 464 -16.48 -20.75 23.13
N ASN A 465 -16.60 -21.02 21.83
CA ASN A 465 -17.83 -21.35 21.11
C ASN A 465 -17.82 -22.82 20.66
#